data_b4bf343afaa92a35cfcc6fef2c0ebdb4
#
_entry.id   b4bf343afaa92a35cfcc6fef2c0ebdb4
#
_cell.length_a   1.000
_cell.length_b   1.000
_cell.length_c   1.000
_cell.angle_alpha   90.00
_cell.angle_beta   90.00
_cell.angle_gamma   90.00
#
_symmetry.space_group_name_H-M   'P 1'
#
loop_
_entity.id
_entity.type
_entity.pdbx_description
1 polymer ?
#
loop_
_entity_poly.entity_id
_entity_poly.type
_entity_poly.pdbx_seq_one_letter_code
_entity_poly.pdbx_strand_id
1 'polypeptide(L)'
;MPPSKGSLQIFDCACQELRCHHRARIGYLPQKRAVDPYFPITVREAVLMGRSGAIGLWRWPGETDREIARQALEDVGMAQFEDRPLGALSGGQQQRVFIARALAQHPQILLLDEPTTGIDTTTQHNVLDLIQRLHHELHLTIVLVSHDINLIAPLAERLALLKTRLYALGTAKEVLNKGTLAQVYGPQIQTTDTGHVIVADHHHP
;
A
#
# COMPACT_ATOMS: atom_id res chain seq x y z
N MET A 1 -11.03 8.63 12.86
CA MET A 1 -12.45 9.03 12.90
C MET A 1 -13.32 7.78 12.95
N PRO A 2 -14.38 7.74 13.73
CA PRO A 2 -15.33 6.64 13.68
C PRO A 2 -16.08 6.65 12.33
N PRO A 3 -16.56 5.48 11.85
CA PRO A 3 -17.40 5.45 10.66
C PRO A 3 -18.68 6.25 10.89
N SER A 4 -19.16 6.97 9.89
CA SER A 4 -20.40 7.75 9.97
C SER A 4 -21.64 6.86 10.07
N LYS A 5 -21.58 5.64 9.52
CA LYS A 5 -22.59 4.58 9.62
C LYS A 5 -21.90 3.22 9.58
N GLY A 6 -22.54 2.22 10.19
CA GLY A 6 -22.01 0.85 10.26
C GLY A 6 -20.94 0.65 11.34
N SER A 7 -20.32 -0.52 11.33
CA SER A 7 -19.25 -0.90 12.27
C SER A 7 -18.04 -1.38 11.49
N LEU A 8 -16.86 -1.08 12.00
CA LEU A 8 -15.58 -1.58 11.51
C LEU A 8 -14.87 -2.31 12.63
N GLN A 9 -14.50 -3.56 12.38
CA GLN A 9 -13.74 -4.39 13.32
C GLN A 9 -12.41 -4.79 12.69
N ILE A 10 -11.34 -4.69 13.46
CA ILE A 10 -9.98 -5.12 13.10
C ILE A 10 -9.41 -5.86 14.31
N PHE A 11 -8.88 -7.06 14.12
CA PHE A 11 -8.39 -7.93 15.21
C PHE A 11 -9.44 -8.15 16.30
N ASP A 12 -10.69 -8.37 15.90
CA ASP A 12 -11.85 -8.57 16.80
C ASP A 12 -12.15 -7.38 17.72
N CYS A 13 -11.53 -6.23 17.47
CA CYS A 13 -11.79 -4.98 18.17
C CYS A 13 -12.56 -4.00 17.28
N ALA A 14 -13.51 -3.26 17.88
CA ALA A 14 -14.10 -2.12 17.20
C ALA A 14 -13.02 -1.07 16.89
N CYS A 15 -13.09 -0.44 15.71
CA CYS A 15 -12.08 0.53 15.26
C CYS A 15 -11.85 1.66 16.27
N GLN A 16 -12.88 2.03 17.03
CA GLN A 16 -12.82 3.06 18.08
C GLN A 16 -12.02 2.60 19.31
N GLU A 17 -11.91 1.29 19.54
CA GLU A 17 -11.24 0.67 20.68
C GLU A 17 -9.81 0.21 20.37
N LEU A 18 -9.33 0.47 19.14
CA LEU A 18 -7.97 0.11 18.72
C LEU A 18 -6.94 0.85 19.58
N ARG A 19 -6.28 0.09 20.46
CA ARG A 19 -5.18 0.55 21.32
C ARG A 19 -3.85 0.58 20.55
N CYS A 20 -2.83 1.17 21.16
CA CYS A 20 -1.49 1.29 20.54
C CYS A 20 -0.93 -0.05 20.06
N HIS A 21 -1.10 -1.14 20.82
CA HIS A 21 -0.62 -2.47 20.43
C HIS A 21 -1.35 -3.08 19.22
N HIS A 22 -2.63 -2.75 18.99
CA HIS A 22 -3.34 -3.13 17.77
C HIS A 22 -2.81 -2.35 16.57
N ARG A 23 -2.59 -1.03 16.76
CA ARG A 23 -2.09 -0.14 15.69
C ARG A 23 -0.66 -0.49 15.29
N ALA A 24 0.16 -0.95 16.22
CA ALA A 24 1.52 -1.42 15.94
C ALA A 24 1.56 -2.65 15.00
N ARG A 25 0.44 -3.40 14.89
CA ARG A 25 0.28 -4.54 13.97
C ARG A 25 -0.23 -4.14 12.59
N ILE A 26 -0.41 -2.84 12.34
CA ILE A 26 -0.89 -2.30 11.05
C ILE A 26 0.22 -1.43 10.47
N GLY A 27 0.83 -1.88 9.38
CA GLY A 27 1.71 -1.07 8.55
C GLY A 27 0.88 -0.19 7.63
N TYR A 28 1.24 1.08 7.49
CA TYR A 28 0.53 2.00 6.61
C TYR A 28 1.47 2.76 5.69
N LEU A 29 1.19 2.67 4.41
CA LEU A 29 1.82 3.46 3.37
C LEU A 29 0.79 4.47 2.85
N PRO A 30 0.88 5.76 3.21
CA PRO A 30 -0.01 6.79 2.70
C PRO A 30 0.29 7.11 1.24
N GLN A 31 -0.69 7.68 0.54
CA GLN A 31 -0.50 8.25 -0.78
C GLN A 31 0.71 9.17 -0.79
N LYS A 32 1.56 9.04 -1.81
CA LYS A 32 2.89 9.63 -1.89
C LYS A 32 2.87 11.14 -1.58
N ARG A 33 3.64 11.55 -0.60
CA ARG A 33 4.08 12.93 -0.44
C ARG A 33 5.45 13.08 -1.09
N ALA A 34 5.67 14.19 -1.77
CA ALA A 34 6.99 14.50 -2.29
C ALA A 34 8.01 14.49 -1.13
N VAL A 35 9.04 13.67 -1.28
CA VAL A 35 10.20 13.74 -0.39
C VAL A 35 10.99 14.95 -0.82
N ASP A 36 11.28 15.85 0.12
CA ASP A 36 12.19 16.95 -0.14
C ASP A 36 13.58 16.34 -0.45
N PRO A 37 14.13 16.52 -1.67
CA PRO A 37 15.42 15.96 -2.04
C PRO A 37 16.57 16.46 -1.15
N TYR A 38 16.40 17.60 -0.53
CA TYR A 38 17.41 18.22 0.35
C TYR A 38 17.26 17.80 1.82
N PHE A 39 16.22 17.03 2.17
CA PHE A 39 16.07 16.57 3.54
C PHE A 39 17.16 15.52 3.85
N PRO A 40 18.06 15.77 4.81
CA PRO A 40 19.26 14.97 5.04
C PRO A 40 18.94 13.70 5.85
N ILE A 41 18.10 12.81 5.30
CA ILE A 41 17.79 11.53 5.92
C ILE A 41 18.30 10.38 5.05
N THR A 42 18.98 9.42 5.64
CA THR A 42 19.38 8.19 4.96
C THR A 42 18.20 7.20 4.82
N VAL A 43 18.35 6.25 3.91
CA VAL A 43 17.38 5.15 3.72
C VAL A 43 17.20 4.36 5.01
N ARG A 44 18.29 4.02 5.71
CA ARG A 44 18.25 3.33 7.02
C ARG A 44 17.44 4.11 8.05
N GLU A 45 17.71 5.40 8.19
CA GLU A 45 17.00 6.26 9.14
C GLU A 45 15.51 6.36 8.82
N ALA A 46 15.14 6.45 7.53
CA ALA A 46 13.76 6.48 7.10
C ALA A 46 13.02 5.18 7.47
N VAL A 47 13.67 4.02 7.37
CA VAL A 47 13.09 2.73 7.77
C VAL A 47 13.01 2.60 9.30
N LEU A 48 14.04 3.05 10.02
CA LEU A 48 14.05 3.08 11.49
C LEU A 48 12.90 3.92 12.07
N MET A 49 12.42 4.94 11.37
CA MET A 49 11.22 5.67 11.78
C MET A 49 9.98 4.76 11.90
N GLY A 50 9.92 3.66 11.16
CA GLY A 50 8.88 2.65 11.32
C GLY A 50 8.87 2.00 12.69
N ARG A 51 10.01 1.96 13.38
CA ARG A 51 10.17 1.40 14.72
C ARG A 51 9.75 2.33 15.86
N SER A 52 9.47 3.62 15.57
CA SER A 52 9.21 4.64 16.61
C SER A 52 8.15 4.24 17.62
N GLY A 53 7.09 3.53 17.17
CA GLY A 53 6.04 3.03 18.05
C GLY A 53 6.49 1.94 19.02
N ALA A 54 7.47 1.13 18.65
CA ALA A 54 8.03 0.06 19.47
C ALA A 54 9.17 0.56 20.38
N ILE A 55 9.99 1.49 19.88
CA ILE A 55 11.10 2.10 20.63
C ILE A 55 10.56 2.98 21.76
N GLY A 56 9.48 3.73 21.48
CA GLY A 56 8.89 4.68 22.42
C GLY A 56 9.56 6.06 22.39
N LEU A 57 8.90 7.03 23.05
CA LEU A 57 9.40 8.40 23.19
C LEU A 57 10.69 8.44 24.05
N TRP A 58 11.65 9.24 23.64
CA TRP A 58 12.91 9.49 24.37
C TRP A 58 13.89 8.29 24.44
N ARG A 59 13.72 7.29 23.59
CA ARG A 59 14.66 6.16 23.47
C ARG A 59 15.29 6.15 22.08
N TRP A 60 16.57 5.80 22.03
CA TRP A 60 17.31 5.61 20.78
C TRP A 60 17.12 4.19 20.26
N PRO A 61 17.15 4.00 18.92
CA PRO A 61 17.11 2.67 18.32
C PRO A 61 18.26 1.79 18.82
N GLY A 62 17.92 0.61 19.34
CA GLY A 62 18.88 -0.40 19.73
C GLY A 62 19.39 -1.23 18.56
N GLU A 63 20.25 -2.23 18.86
CA GLU A 63 20.77 -3.15 17.84
C GLU A 63 19.66 -3.96 17.18
N THR A 64 18.71 -4.45 17.97
CA THR A 64 17.52 -5.18 17.46
C THR A 64 16.71 -4.33 16.48
N ASP A 65 16.52 -3.03 16.73
CA ASP A 65 15.77 -2.16 15.84
C ASP A 65 16.50 -1.94 14.51
N ARG A 66 17.86 -1.83 14.57
CA ARG A 66 18.69 -1.72 13.37
C ARG A 66 18.66 -2.98 12.53
N GLU A 67 18.69 -4.15 13.17
CA GLU A 67 18.60 -5.43 12.49
C GLU A 67 17.22 -5.60 11.82
N ILE A 68 16.13 -5.23 12.50
CA ILE A 68 14.79 -5.24 11.92
C ILE A 68 14.71 -4.29 10.70
N ALA A 69 15.30 -3.11 10.80
CA ALA A 69 15.30 -2.16 9.68
C ALA A 69 16.13 -2.68 8.50
N ARG A 70 17.27 -3.35 8.77
CA ARG A 70 18.11 -3.99 7.75
C ARG A 70 17.34 -5.12 7.04
N GLN A 71 16.70 -6.01 7.81
CA GLN A 71 15.89 -7.10 7.25
C GLN A 71 14.76 -6.54 6.38
N ALA A 72 14.04 -5.52 6.83
CA ALA A 72 12.99 -4.89 6.04
C ALA A 72 13.52 -4.27 4.73
N LEU A 73 14.76 -3.76 4.71
CA LEU A 73 15.41 -3.29 3.49
C LEU A 73 15.82 -4.45 2.57
N GLU A 74 16.24 -5.59 3.11
CA GLU A 74 16.50 -6.80 2.33
C GLU A 74 15.23 -7.34 1.69
N ASP A 75 14.13 -7.41 2.42
CA ASP A 75 12.84 -7.89 1.95
C ASP A 75 12.33 -7.11 0.71
N VAL A 76 12.68 -5.82 0.63
CA VAL A 76 12.31 -4.97 -0.52
C VAL A 76 13.44 -4.79 -1.55
N GLY A 77 14.61 -5.42 -1.35
CA GLY A 77 15.76 -5.33 -2.25
C GLY A 77 16.46 -3.97 -2.24
N MET A 78 16.50 -3.30 -1.09
CA MET A 78 17.08 -1.96 -0.94
C MET A 78 18.26 -1.88 0.04
N ALA A 79 18.74 -3.00 0.59
CA ALA A 79 19.82 -3.03 1.57
C ALA A 79 21.11 -2.34 1.11
N GLN A 80 21.48 -2.50 -0.19
CA GLN A 80 22.68 -1.87 -0.77
C GLN A 80 22.61 -0.34 -0.82
N PHE A 81 21.47 0.26 -0.55
CA PHE A 81 21.27 1.72 -0.55
C PHE A 81 21.10 2.30 0.86
N GLU A 82 21.27 1.50 1.93
CA GLU A 82 20.92 1.89 3.29
C GLU A 82 21.57 3.19 3.79
N ASP A 83 22.79 3.49 3.36
CA ASP A 83 23.52 4.71 3.73
C ASP A 83 23.30 5.87 2.74
N ARG A 84 22.56 5.68 1.66
CA ARG A 84 22.28 6.75 0.70
C ARG A 84 21.22 7.71 1.24
N PRO A 85 21.30 9.00 0.88
CA PRO A 85 20.21 9.94 1.11
C PRO A 85 18.93 9.46 0.41
N LEU A 86 17.80 9.48 1.11
CA LEU A 86 16.50 9.06 0.57
C LEU A 86 16.11 9.88 -0.67
N GLY A 87 16.41 11.19 -0.68
CA GLY A 87 16.14 12.08 -1.80
C GLY A 87 16.94 11.78 -3.07
N ALA A 88 18.05 11.03 -2.98
CA ALA A 88 18.86 10.62 -4.12
C ALA A 88 18.34 9.37 -4.84
N LEU A 89 17.27 8.76 -4.34
CA LEU A 89 16.66 7.56 -4.93
C LEU A 89 15.61 7.91 -5.98
N SER A 90 15.43 7.01 -6.98
CA SER A 90 14.30 7.10 -7.91
C SER A 90 12.96 6.94 -7.19
N GLY A 91 11.86 7.39 -7.80
CA GLY A 91 10.53 7.29 -7.21
C GLY A 91 10.13 5.87 -6.80
N GLY A 92 10.44 4.87 -7.64
CA GLY A 92 10.16 3.47 -7.33
C GLY A 92 11.06 2.92 -6.20
N GLN A 93 12.33 3.36 -6.13
CA GLN A 93 13.21 3.02 -5.02
C GLN A 93 12.71 3.65 -3.70
N GLN A 94 12.31 4.92 -3.70
CA GLN A 94 11.69 5.56 -2.54
C GLN A 94 10.43 4.81 -2.10
N GLN A 95 9.61 4.37 -3.05
CA GLN A 95 8.41 3.59 -2.76
C GLN A 95 8.74 2.29 -2.02
N ARG A 96 9.76 1.55 -2.47
CA ARG A 96 10.25 0.33 -1.80
C ARG A 96 10.74 0.64 -0.38
N VAL A 97 11.46 1.74 -0.17
CA VAL A 97 11.92 2.17 1.18
C VAL A 97 10.72 2.49 2.09
N PHE A 98 9.66 3.12 1.58
CA PHE A 98 8.46 3.36 2.37
C PHE A 98 7.69 2.08 2.70
N ILE A 99 7.68 1.09 1.81
CA ILE A 99 7.16 -0.25 2.12
C ILE A 99 8.02 -0.88 3.23
N ALA A 100 9.36 -0.85 3.13
CA ALA A 100 10.27 -1.34 4.18
C ALA A 100 10.01 -0.67 5.54
N ARG A 101 9.77 0.65 5.55
CA ARG A 101 9.40 1.38 6.78
C ARG A 101 8.12 0.83 7.41
N ALA A 102 7.13 0.49 6.60
CA ALA A 102 5.90 -0.11 7.10
C ALA A 102 6.12 -1.55 7.59
N LEU A 103 6.96 -2.34 6.91
CA LEU A 103 7.34 -3.70 7.31
C LEU A 103 8.13 -3.74 8.62
N ALA A 104 8.97 -2.73 8.88
CA ALA A 104 9.75 -2.63 10.11
C ALA A 104 8.90 -2.58 11.39
N GLN A 105 7.59 -2.35 11.29
CA GLN A 105 6.66 -2.47 12.41
C GLN A 105 6.28 -3.92 12.73
N HIS A 106 6.71 -4.91 11.93
CA HIS A 106 6.26 -6.29 11.97
C HIS A 106 4.72 -6.39 11.91
N PRO A 107 4.11 -5.80 10.86
CA PRO A 107 2.66 -5.74 10.76
C PRO A 107 2.06 -7.11 10.46
N GLN A 108 0.78 -7.28 10.78
CA GLN A 108 -0.06 -8.38 10.28
C GLN A 108 -0.96 -7.92 9.13
N ILE A 109 -1.25 -6.62 9.09
CA ILE A 109 -2.00 -5.97 8.03
C ILE A 109 -1.14 -4.87 7.44
N LEU A 110 -1.02 -4.83 6.12
CA LEU A 110 -0.34 -3.76 5.38
C LEU A 110 -1.38 -2.99 4.55
N LEU A 111 -1.59 -1.73 4.89
CA LEU A 111 -2.47 -0.82 4.16
C LEU A 111 -1.64 0.00 3.19
N LEU A 112 -1.92 -0.10 1.90
CA LEU A 112 -1.21 0.58 0.82
C LEU A 112 -2.18 1.50 0.08
N ASP A 113 -1.95 2.80 0.19
CA ASP A 113 -2.77 3.82 -0.45
C ASP A 113 -2.05 4.37 -1.69
N GLU A 114 -2.54 4.01 -2.88
CA GLU A 114 -1.99 4.39 -4.17
C GLU A 114 -0.47 4.11 -4.31
N PRO A 115 0.01 2.88 -4.06
CA PRO A 115 1.43 2.59 -3.97
C PRO A 115 2.18 2.71 -5.30
N THR A 116 1.49 2.84 -6.41
CA THR A 116 2.06 2.91 -7.77
C THR A 116 1.91 4.28 -8.41
N THR A 117 1.31 5.25 -7.72
CA THR A 117 1.08 6.60 -8.28
C THR A 117 2.38 7.37 -8.47
N GLY A 118 2.56 7.98 -9.64
CA GLY A 118 3.69 8.85 -9.96
C GLY A 118 5.00 8.10 -10.24
N ILE A 119 4.95 6.84 -10.59
CA ILE A 119 6.08 6.06 -11.11
C ILE A 119 5.73 5.50 -12.50
N ASP A 120 6.74 5.20 -13.30
CA ASP A 120 6.56 4.67 -14.66
C ASP A 120 5.98 3.25 -14.64
N THR A 121 5.36 2.83 -15.76
CA THR A 121 4.64 1.56 -15.87
C THR A 121 5.48 0.34 -15.52
N THR A 122 6.75 0.30 -15.97
CA THR A 122 7.65 -0.82 -15.66
C THR A 122 7.91 -0.92 -14.15
N THR A 123 8.15 0.22 -13.52
CA THR A 123 8.37 0.30 -12.07
C THR A 123 7.10 -0.01 -11.29
N GLN A 124 5.90 0.32 -11.80
CA GLN A 124 4.62 -0.06 -11.20
C GLN A 124 4.49 -1.57 -11.08
N HIS A 125 4.74 -2.31 -12.17
CA HIS A 125 4.72 -3.78 -12.16
C HIS A 125 5.71 -4.34 -11.13
N ASN A 126 6.94 -3.84 -11.11
CA ASN A 126 7.97 -4.27 -10.15
C ASN A 126 7.57 -4.03 -8.69
N VAL A 127 6.82 -2.97 -8.39
CA VAL A 127 6.31 -2.69 -7.04
C VAL A 127 5.17 -3.65 -6.69
N LEU A 128 4.29 -3.96 -7.64
CA LEU A 128 3.19 -4.90 -7.41
C LEU A 128 3.68 -6.33 -7.24
N ASP A 129 4.66 -6.76 -8.04
CA ASP A 129 5.32 -8.06 -7.87
C ASP A 129 5.98 -8.18 -6.48
N LEU A 130 6.62 -7.11 -6.02
CA LEU A 130 7.14 -7.03 -4.65
C LEU A 130 6.02 -7.20 -3.61
N ILE A 131 4.91 -6.47 -3.75
CA ILE A 131 3.77 -6.55 -2.83
C ILE A 131 3.20 -7.98 -2.79
N GLN A 132 3.05 -8.61 -3.95
CA GLN A 132 2.55 -9.98 -4.05
C GLN A 132 3.52 -10.98 -3.40
N ARG A 133 4.84 -10.84 -3.62
CA ARG A 133 5.85 -11.65 -2.97
C ARG A 133 5.80 -11.50 -1.45
N LEU A 134 5.74 -10.27 -0.93
CA LEU A 134 5.63 -10.00 0.51
C LEU A 134 4.35 -10.61 1.13
N HIS A 135 3.23 -10.58 0.41
CA HIS A 135 1.99 -11.24 0.83
C HIS A 135 2.21 -12.75 1.06
N HIS A 136 2.85 -13.42 0.10
CA HIS A 136 3.07 -14.87 0.17
C HIS A 136 4.16 -15.27 1.18
N GLU A 137 5.31 -14.58 1.17
CA GLU A 137 6.46 -14.95 2.00
C GLU A 137 6.27 -14.59 3.47
N LEU A 138 5.64 -13.45 3.76
CA LEU A 138 5.45 -12.94 5.12
C LEU A 138 4.03 -13.19 5.67
N HIS A 139 3.16 -13.85 4.90
CA HIS A 139 1.76 -14.14 5.26
C HIS A 139 0.98 -12.88 5.71
N LEU A 140 1.23 -11.74 5.06
CA LEU A 140 0.60 -10.48 5.36
C LEU A 140 -0.80 -10.40 4.78
N THR A 141 -1.76 -9.89 5.54
CA THR A 141 -3.01 -9.39 4.96
C THR A 141 -2.75 -8.03 4.33
N ILE A 142 -2.91 -7.90 3.00
CA ILE A 142 -2.67 -6.65 2.29
C ILE A 142 -4.00 -6.04 1.85
N VAL A 143 -4.21 -4.77 2.19
CA VAL A 143 -5.31 -3.95 1.66
C VAL A 143 -4.70 -2.86 0.81
N LEU A 144 -4.95 -2.92 -0.50
CA LEU A 144 -4.41 -2.00 -1.48
C LEU A 144 -5.54 -1.13 -2.05
N VAL A 145 -5.37 0.18 -2.00
CA VAL A 145 -6.26 1.15 -2.65
C VAL A 145 -5.58 1.64 -3.92
N SER A 146 -6.30 1.60 -5.04
CA SER A 146 -5.85 2.13 -6.33
C SER A 146 -7.04 2.57 -7.18
N HIS A 147 -6.81 3.54 -8.05
CA HIS A 147 -7.76 3.92 -9.10
C HIS A 147 -7.55 3.11 -10.39
N ASP A 148 -6.44 2.41 -10.55
CA ASP A 148 -6.17 1.54 -11.71
C ASP A 148 -6.63 0.10 -11.45
N ILE A 149 -7.86 -0.16 -11.87
CA ILE A 149 -8.50 -1.47 -11.67
C ILE A 149 -7.83 -2.56 -12.51
N ASN A 150 -7.31 -2.23 -13.70
CA ASN A 150 -6.67 -3.19 -14.59
C ASN A 150 -5.35 -3.69 -14.00
N LEU A 151 -4.66 -2.82 -13.29
CA LEU A 151 -3.37 -3.10 -12.70
C LEU A 151 -3.50 -4.03 -11.47
N ILE A 152 -4.56 -3.83 -10.65
CA ILE A 152 -4.70 -4.55 -9.38
C ILE A 152 -5.59 -5.80 -9.45
N ALA A 153 -6.54 -5.84 -10.40
CA ALA A 153 -7.51 -6.94 -10.48
C ALA A 153 -6.87 -8.33 -10.64
N PRO A 154 -5.79 -8.51 -11.44
CA PRO A 154 -5.15 -9.81 -11.57
C PRO A 154 -4.46 -10.32 -10.29
N LEU A 155 -4.13 -9.41 -9.36
CA LEU A 155 -3.36 -9.70 -8.15
C LEU A 155 -4.24 -9.91 -6.92
N ALA A 156 -5.47 -9.37 -6.95
CA ALA A 156 -6.34 -9.33 -5.79
C ALA A 156 -7.20 -10.60 -5.66
N GLU A 157 -7.18 -11.22 -4.49
CA GLU A 157 -8.12 -12.32 -4.16
C GLU A 157 -9.56 -11.80 -4.08
N ARG A 158 -9.73 -10.57 -3.57
CA ARG A 158 -11.02 -9.89 -3.45
C ARG A 158 -10.90 -8.43 -3.83
N LEU A 159 -11.91 -7.94 -4.54
CA LEU A 159 -12.04 -6.54 -4.94
C LEU A 159 -13.24 -5.89 -4.23
N ALA A 160 -13.06 -4.67 -3.79
CA ALA A 160 -14.13 -3.79 -3.33
C ALA A 160 -14.21 -2.58 -4.25
N LEU A 161 -15.33 -2.41 -4.93
CA LEU A 161 -15.56 -1.27 -5.82
C LEU A 161 -16.28 -0.16 -5.05
N LEU A 162 -15.53 0.91 -4.77
CA LEU A 162 -15.94 2.05 -3.95
C LEU A 162 -15.94 3.35 -4.78
N LYS A 163 -16.98 4.16 -4.59
CA LYS A 163 -17.00 5.56 -5.01
C LYS A 163 -17.50 6.43 -3.85
N THR A 164 -18.78 6.75 -3.78
CA THR A 164 -19.42 7.37 -2.60
C THR A 164 -20.04 6.33 -1.67
N ARG A 165 -20.18 5.11 -2.16
CA ARG A 165 -20.70 3.92 -1.46
C ARG A 165 -19.99 2.69 -1.97
N LEU A 166 -20.12 1.59 -1.27
CA LEU A 166 -19.71 0.27 -1.76
C LEU A 166 -20.70 -0.20 -2.82
N TYR A 167 -20.22 -0.45 -4.04
CA TYR A 167 -21.01 -0.94 -5.16
C TYR A 167 -20.95 -2.46 -5.29
N ALA A 168 -19.77 -3.04 -5.09
CA ALA A 168 -19.57 -4.48 -5.13
C ALA A 168 -18.38 -4.89 -4.26
N LEU A 169 -18.43 -6.13 -3.77
CA LEU A 169 -17.37 -6.80 -3.03
C LEU A 169 -17.38 -8.28 -3.41
N GLY A 170 -16.27 -8.81 -3.90
CA GLY A 170 -16.16 -10.21 -4.32
C GLY A 170 -14.85 -10.48 -5.05
N THR A 171 -14.80 -11.57 -5.80
CA THR A 171 -13.70 -11.88 -6.72
C THR A 171 -13.68 -10.89 -7.89
N ALA A 172 -12.56 -10.81 -8.61
CA ALA A 172 -12.46 -9.96 -9.79
C ALA A 172 -13.60 -10.26 -10.80
N LYS A 173 -13.92 -11.53 -11.04
CA LYS A 173 -14.99 -11.95 -11.95
C LYS A 173 -16.38 -11.50 -11.51
N GLU A 174 -16.64 -11.51 -10.20
CA GLU A 174 -17.93 -11.08 -9.64
C GLU A 174 -18.09 -9.56 -9.66
N VAL A 175 -17.01 -8.82 -9.44
CA VAL A 175 -17.02 -7.36 -9.34
C VAL A 175 -16.91 -6.68 -10.69
N LEU A 176 -16.07 -7.18 -11.60
CA LEU A 176 -15.77 -6.57 -12.89
C LEU A 176 -16.74 -7.00 -14.01
N ASN A 177 -17.99 -7.25 -13.67
CA ASN A 177 -19.01 -7.49 -14.67
C ASN A 177 -19.57 -6.17 -15.24
N LYS A 178 -20.09 -6.22 -16.48
CA LYS A 178 -20.59 -5.05 -17.22
C LYS A 178 -21.64 -4.25 -16.44
N GLY A 179 -22.53 -4.95 -15.70
CA GLY A 179 -23.60 -4.30 -14.94
C GLY A 179 -23.07 -3.47 -13.78
N THR A 180 -22.15 -4.02 -12.99
CA THR A 180 -21.51 -3.33 -11.85
C THR A 180 -20.67 -2.14 -12.33
N LEU A 181 -19.87 -2.35 -13.38
CA LEU A 181 -19.02 -1.31 -13.93
C LEU A 181 -19.82 -0.16 -14.52
N ALA A 182 -20.93 -0.45 -15.23
CA ALA A 182 -21.81 0.58 -15.77
C ALA A 182 -22.46 1.45 -14.67
N GLN A 183 -22.74 0.89 -13.48
CA GLN A 183 -23.27 1.66 -12.34
C GLN A 183 -22.26 2.66 -11.77
N VAL A 184 -20.95 2.35 -11.83
CA VAL A 184 -19.90 3.16 -11.23
C VAL A 184 -19.32 4.18 -12.21
N TYR A 185 -19.04 3.72 -13.44
CA TYR A 185 -18.34 4.49 -14.47
C TYR A 185 -19.26 5.00 -15.58
N GLY A 186 -20.51 4.55 -15.62
CA GLY A 186 -21.47 4.89 -16.66
C GLY A 186 -21.55 3.84 -17.77
N PRO A 187 -22.55 3.99 -18.70
CA PRO A 187 -22.87 2.96 -19.68
C PRO A 187 -21.84 2.78 -20.81
N GLN A 188 -20.87 3.67 -20.90
CA GLN A 188 -19.85 3.67 -21.98
C GLN A 188 -18.61 2.79 -21.65
N ILE A 189 -18.67 2.04 -20.55
CA ILE A 189 -17.59 1.15 -20.20
C ILE A 189 -17.59 -0.09 -21.09
N GLN A 190 -16.45 -0.45 -21.63
CA GLN A 190 -16.23 -1.67 -22.38
C GLN A 190 -15.34 -2.62 -21.57
N THR A 191 -15.71 -3.86 -21.51
CA THR A 191 -14.86 -4.93 -21.00
C THR A 191 -14.36 -5.73 -22.20
N THR A 192 -13.07 -5.94 -22.29
CA THR A 192 -12.50 -6.86 -23.29
C THR A 192 -12.75 -8.32 -22.85
N ASP A 193 -12.66 -9.26 -23.78
CA ASP A 193 -12.78 -10.71 -23.50
C ASP A 193 -11.67 -11.17 -22.52
N THR A 194 -10.58 -10.42 -22.42
CA THR A 194 -9.47 -10.67 -21.49
C THR A 194 -9.71 -10.06 -20.10
N GLY A 195 -10.88 -9.45 -19.84
CA GLY A 195 -11.26 -8.88 -18.54
C GLY A 195 -10.69 -7.47 -18.28
N HIS A 196 -10.02 -6.84 -19.26
CA HIS A 196 -9.60 -5.44 -19.12
C HIS A 196 -10.78 -4.49 -19.22
N VAL A 197 -10.80 -3.51 -18.34
CA VAL A 197 -11.81 -2.46 -18.27
C VAL A 197 -11.31 -1.26 -19.07
N ILE A 198 -12.03 -0.88 -20.13
CA ILE A 198 -11.75 0.32 -20.92
C ILE A 198 -12.83 1.35 -20.59
N VAL A 199 -12.44 2.45 -19.99
CA VAL A 199 -13.30 3.64 -19.82
C VAL A 199 -13.07 4.51 -21.03
N ALA A 200 -14.07 4.74 -21.85
CA ALA A 200 -13.97 5.69 -22.96
C ALA A 200 -13.93 7.10 -22.35
N ASP A 201 -12.76 7.71 -22.28
CA ASP A 201 -12.58 9.10 -21.88
C ASP A 201 -13.22 10.01 -22.95
N HIS A 202 -14.24 10.74 -22.55
CA HIS A 202 -14.66 11.92 -23.30
C HIS A 202 -13.72 13.06 -22.95
N HIS A 203 -12.77 13.32 -23.82
CA HIS A 203 -12.22 14.66 -23.91
C HIS A 203 -13.38 15.60 -24.26
N HIS A 204 -13.83 16.39 -23.29
CA HIS A 204 -14.59 17.59 -23.59
C HIS A 204 -13.66 18.59 -24.28
N PRO A 205 -14.08 19.17 -25.43
CA PRO A 205 -13.35 20.23 -26.12
C PRO A 205 -13.26 21.48 -25.28
#